data_3c0b82bd59c7b042edcd4ecf0fcae8f8
#
_entry.id   3c0b82bd59c7b042edcd4ecf0fcae8f8
#
_cell.length_a   1.000
_cell.length_b   1.000
_cell.length_c   1.000
_cell.angle_alpha   90.00
_cell.angle_beta   90.00
_cell.angle_gamma   90.00
#
_symmetry.space_group_name_H-M   'P 1'
#
loop_
_entity.id
_entity.type
_entity.pdbx_description
1 polymer ?
#
loop_
_entity_poly.entity_id
_entity_poly.type
_entity_poly.pdbx_seq_one_letter_code
_entity_poly.pdbx_strand_id
1 'polypeptide(L)'
;MPTPTTLEIEFGGRTLILETGRLAGNAGGAVTARYGDSMVLGTANRSEPRPGLDFFPLTVDFEERMYAAGKIPGGFIKREGRASEAATLAARLTDRPIRPLFPEGYKDDVQIVITTLSTDHENELDVLGQDLGAGFHHHDRVAGARDDQVQL
;
A
#
# COMPACT_ATOMS: atom_id res chain seq x y z
N MET A 1 19.41 -9.02 -1.69
CA MET A 1 18.06 -8.53 -1.96
C MET A 1 17.18 -9.72 -2.22
N PRO A 2 15.95 -9.78 -1.71
CA PRO A 2 15.04 -10.87 -2.06
C PRO A 2 14.76 -10.86 -3.57
N THR A 3 14.55 -12.03 -4.13
CA THR A 3 14.18 -12.15 -5.55
C THR A 3 12.79 -11.55 -5.74
N PRO A 4 12.57 -10.65 -6.70
CA PRO A 4 11.24 -10.11 -6.99
C PRO A 4 10.26 -11.22 -7.32
N THR A 5 9.07 -11.16 -6.75
CA THR A 5 7.98 -12.08 -7.06
C THR A 5 6.87 -11.30 -7.73
N THR A 6 6.38 -11.79 -8.85
CA THR A 6 5.32 -11.16 -9.65
C THR A 6 4.11 -12.08 -9.70
N LEU A 7 2.93 -11.50 -9.51
CA LEU A 7 1.64 -12.14 -9.68
C LEU A 7 0.85 -11.37 -10.75
N GLU A 8 0.34 -12.07 -11.74
CA GLU A 8 -0.47 -11.51 -12.81
C GLU A 8 -1.90 -12.02 -12.70
N ILE A 9 -2.86 -11.13 -12.74
CA ILE A 9 -4.29 -11.43 -12.61
C ILE A 9 -5.04 -10.75 -13.75
N GLU A 10 -5.82 -11.52 -14.52
CA GLU A 10 -6.73 -10.93 -15.49
C GLU A 10 -7.92 -10.27 -14.77
N PHE A 11 -8.04 -8.96 -14.93
CA PHE A 11 -9.08 -8.17 -14.30
C PHE A 11 -9.64 -7.15 -15.29
N GLY A 12 -10.97 -7.18 -15.52
CA GLY A 12 -11.64 -6.19 -16.37
C GLY A 12 -11.13 -6.13 -17.84
N GLY A 13 -10.57 -7.25 -18.36
CA GLY A 13 -10.05 -7.32 -19.74
C GLY A 13 -8.62 -6.79 -19.90
N ARG A 14 -7.93 -6.50 -18.81
CA ARG A 14 -6.49 -6.13 -18.77
C ARG A 14 -5.80 -6.92 -17.65
N THR A 15 -4.49 -7.03 -17.72
CA THR A 15 -3.71 -7.71 -16.68
C THR A 15 -3.35 -6.75 -15.55
N LEU A 16 -3.78 -7.08 -14.33
CA LEU A 16 -3.28 -6.47 -13.11
C LEU A 16 -1.99 -7.19 -12.69
N ILE A 17 -0.92 -6.44 -12.51
CA ILE A 17 0.39 -6.97 -12.13
C ILE A 17 0.71 -6.51 -10.71
N LEU A 18 0.87 -7.46 -9.80
CA LEU A 18 1.35 -7.23 -8.43
C LEU A 18 2.80 -7.71 -8.33
N GLU A 19 3.70 -6.86 -7.85
CA GLU A 19 5.13 -7.19 -7.72
C GLU A 19 5.63 -6.82 -6.33
N THR A 20 6.34 -7.73 -5.68
CA THR A 20 6.99 -7.51 -4.38
C THR A 20 8.49 -7.77 -4.44
N GLY A 21 9.25 -7.17 -3.52
CA GLY A 21 10.70 -7.38 -3.40
C GLY A 21 11.56 -6.53 -4.31
N ARG A 22 10.98 -5.66 -5.15
CA ARG A 22 11.74 -4.79 -6.09
C ARG A 22 11.97 -3.39 -5.54
N LEU A 23 10.93 -2.79 -4.95
CA LEU A 23 10.96 -1.44 -4.42
C LEU A 23 10.80 -1.45 -2.90
N ALA A 24 11.24 -0.36 -2.25
CA ALA A 24 11.08 -0.10 -0.82
C ALA A 24 11.55 -1.26 0.09
N GLY A 25 12.73 -1.82 -0.19
CA GLY A 25 13.30 -2.96 0.54
C GLY A 25 13.57 -2.72 2.03
N ASN A 26 13.45 -1.49 2.54
CA ASN A 26 13.57 -1.13 3.96
C ASN A 26 12.21 -1.06 4.67
N ALA A 27 11.10 -1.16 3.95
CA ALA A 27 9.78 -1.26 4.55
C ALA A 27 9.55 -2.67 5.10
N GLY A 28 8.68 -2.81 6.09
CA GLY A 28 8.26 -4.10 6.62
C GLY A 28 7.61 -4.99 5.55
N GLY A 29 6.82 -4.38 4.65
CA GLY A 29 6.31 -4.99 3.43
C GLY A 29 6.16 -3.94 2.34
N ALA A 30 6.36 -4.34 1.08
CA ALA A 30 6.19 -3.44 -0.07
C ALA A 30 5.66 -4.21 -1.28
N VAL A 31 4.63 -3.66 -1.92
CA VAL A 31 4.01 -4.21 -3.12
C VAL A 31 3.75 -3.08 -4.10
N THR A 32 4.04 -3.30 -5.37
CA THR A 32 3.58 -2.43 -6.45
C THR A 32 2.39 -3.08 -7.14
N ALA A 33 1.38 -2.29 -7.47
CA ALA A 33 0.28 -2.69 -8.35
C ALA A 33 0.33 -1.86 -9.63
N ARG A 34 0.27 -2.54 -10.77
CA ARG A 34 0.25 -1.92 -12.08
C ARG A 34 -0.96 -2.41 -12.87
N TYR A 35 -1.70 -1.47 -13.44
CA TYR A 35 -2.81 -1.75 -14.33
C TYR A 35 -2.77 -0.77 -15.51
N GLY A 36 -2.49 -1.27 -16.71
CA GLY A 36 -2.14 -0.42 -17.84
C GLY A 36 -0.84 0.35 -17.58
N ASP A 37 -0.87 1.67 -17.75
CA ASP A 37 0.24 2.57 -17.42
C ASP A 37 0.08 3.26 -16.04
N SER A 38 -0.99 2.97 -15.33
CA SER A 38 -1.16 3.37 -13.93
C SER A 38 -0.43 2.43 -12.99
N MET A 39 0.31 3.00 -12.04
CA MET A 39 1.10 2.25 -11.07
C MET A 39 1.08 2.92 -9.70
N VAL A 40 0.92 2.13 -8.67
CA VAL A 40 0.98 2.56 -7.27
C VAL A 40 1.95 1.66 -6.47
N LEU A 41 2.58 2.24 -5.46
CA LEU A 41 3.42 1.54 -4.50
C LEU A 41 2.73 1.58 -3.15
N GLY A 42 2.43 0.43 -2.59
CA GLY A 42 2.02 0.31 -1.21
C GLY A 42 3.18 -0.16 -0.33
N THR A 43 3.34 0.47 0.81
CA THR A 43 4.29 0.06 1.85
C THR A 43 3.56 -0.13 3.16
N ALA A 44 3.92 -1.16 3.91
CA ALA A 44 3.38 -1.44 5.23
C ALA A 44 4.53 -1.54 6.24
N ASN A 45 4.37 -0.85 7.36
CA ASN A 45 5.31 -0.89 8.46
C ASN A 45 4.56 -1.19 9.76
N ARG A 46 5.21 -1.97 10.62
CA ARG A 46 4.71 -2.33 11.93
C ARG A 46 5.64 -1.78 13.01
N SER A 47 5.08 -1.25 14.07
CA SER A 47 5.80 -0.87 15.27
C SER A 47 5.14 -1.44 16.52
N GLU A 48 5.85 -1.39 17.65
CA GLU A 48 5.33 -1.90 18.92
C GLU A 48 4.03 -1.21 19.34
N PRO A 49 3.18 -1.93 20.11
CA PRO A 49 1.93 -1.39 20.59
C PRO A 49 2.14 -0.13 21.41
N ARG A 50 1.33 0.90 21.19
CA ARG A 50 1.35 2.10 22.02
C ARG A 50 0.73 1.82 23.40
N PRO A 51 1.41 2.13 24.51
CA PRO A 51 0.84 1.95 25.85
C PRO A 51 -0.48 2.73 26.03
N GLY A 52 -1.48 2.08 26.55
CA GLY A 52 -2.78 2.72 26.89
C GLY A 52 -3.80 2.76 25.76
N LEU A 53 -3.52 2.14 24.59
CA LEU A 53 -4.53 1.98 23.53
C LEU A 53 -5.24 0.62 23.63
N ASP A 54 -6.56 0.65 23.66
CA ASP A 54 -7.40 -0.56 23.71
C ASP A 54 -7.93 -0.99 22.34
N PHE A 55 -7.57 -0.27 21.27
CA PHE A 55 -7.99 -0.53 19.90
C PHE A 55 -6.78 -0.74 18.98
N PHE A 56 -7.03 -1.35 17.82
CA PHE A 56 -6.02 -1.55 16.77
C PHE A 56 -5.72 -0.24 16.03
N PRO A 57 -4.52 0.34 16.20
CA PRO A 57 -4.12 1.57 15.52
C PRO A 57 -3.63 1.25 14.10
N LEU A 58 -4.54 1.29 13.13
CA LEU A 58 -4.21 1.22 11.70
C LEU A 58 -4.32 2.61 11.09
N THR A 59 -3.22 3.08 10.52
CA THR A 59 -3.15 4.33 9.76
C THR A 59 -2.95 4.00 8.29
N VAL A 60 -3.81 4.51 7.43
CA VAL A 60 -3.69 4.39 5.98
C VAL A 60 -3.60 5.78 5.38
N ASP A 61 -2.51 6.04 4.64
CA ASP A 61 -2.27 7.28 3.92
C ASP A 61 -2.23 7.00 2.42
N PHE A 62 -2.90 7.85 1.64
CA PHE A 62 -2.85 7.83 0.19
C PHE A 62 -2.18 9.10 -0.30
N GLU A 63 -1.02 8.94 -0.94
CA GLU A 63 -0.19 10.06 -1.41
C GLU A 63 -0.28 10.22 -2.92
N GLU A 64 -1.02 11.25 -3.33
CA GLU A 64 -1.02 11.70 -4.72
C GLU A 64 0.26 12.48 -5.00
N ARG A 65 1.04 12.01 -5.96
CA ARG A 65 2.27 12.66 -6.39
C ARG A 65 2.11 13.30 -7.77
N MET A 66 2.43 14.59 -7.87
CA MET A 66 2.30 15.32 -9.14
C MET A 66 3.19 14.75 -10.24
N TYR A 67 4.34 14.19 -9.88
CA TYR A 67 5.23 13.54 -10.86
C TYR A 67 4.57 12.32 -11.52
N ALA A 68 3.65 11.65 -10.85
CA ALA A 68 2.91 10.52 -11.43
C ALA A 68 2.11 10.92 -12.66
N ALA A 69 1.63 12.16 -12.71
CA ALA A 69 0.94 12.77 -13.86
C ALA A 69 1.89 13.60 -14.76
N GLY A 70 3.21 13.44 -14.61
CA GLY A 70 4.19 14.23 -15.36
C GLY A 70 4.22 15.72 -15.02
N LYS A 71 3.70 16.10 -13.84
CA LYS A 71 3.60 17.50 -13.40
C LYS A 71 4.61 17.80 -12.30
N ILE A 72 5.02 19.05 -12.21
CA ILE A 72 5.89 19.56 -11.14
C ILE A 72 5.03 20.45 -10.24
N PRO A 73 5.16 20.35 -8.89
CA PRO A 73 4.48 21.26 -7.98
C PRO A 73 4.79 22.72 -8.33
N GLY A 74 3.74 23.49 -8.58
CA GLY A 74 3.83 24.91 -8.95
C GLY A 74 3.30 25.82 -7.85
N GLY A 75 3.33 27.13 -8.10
CA GLY A 75 2.84 28.14 -7.19
C GLY A 75 3.85 28.56 -6.12
N PHE A 76 3.38 29.27 -5.08
CA PHE A 76 4.22 29.88 -4.06
C PHE A 76 4.96 28.85 -3.21
N ILE A 77 4.33 27.73 -2.87
CA ILE A 77 4.89 26.72 -1.93
C ILE A 77 5.85 25.76 -2.64
N LYS A 78 5.71 25.52 -3.94
CA LYS A 78 6.51 24.58 -4.75
C LYS A 78 6.66 23.18 -4.13
N ARG A 79 5.65 22.71 -3.40
CA ARG A 79 5.60 21.41 -2.72
C ARG A 79 4.23 20.78 -2.95
N GLU A 80 4.17 19.47 -2.86
CA GLU A 80 2.91 18.76 -2.71
C GLU A 80 2.34 19.12 -1.33
N GLY A 81 1.14 19.71 -1.32
CA GLY A 81 0.51 20.20 -0.10
C GLY A 81 -0.09 19.08 0.76
N ARG A 82 -1.18 19.41 1.49
CA ARG A 82 -1.99 18.41 2.19
C ARG A 82 -2.63 17.45 1.20
N ALA A 83 -2.90 16.23 1.69
CA ALA A 83 -3.72 15.27 0.95
C ALA A 83 -5.05 15.91 0.50
N SER A 84 -5.45 15.65 -0.73
CA SER A 84 -6.74 16.08 -1.27
C SER A 84 -7.89 15.37 -0.55
N GLU A 85 -9.12 15.85 -0.73
CA GLU A 85 -10.31 15.12 -0.26
C GLU A 85 -10.40 13.74 -0.94
N ALA A 86 -10.08 13.66 -2.22
CA ALA A 86 -10.05 12.39 -2.96
C ALA A 86 -9.03 11.42 -2.35
N ALA A 87 -7.80 11.87 -2.08
CA ALA A 87 -6.78 11.05 -1.42
C ALA A 87 -7.23 10.58 -0.02
N THR A 88 -7.88 11.44 0.75
CA THR A 88 -8.43 11.08 2.06
C THR A 88 -9.54 10.02 1.95
N LEU A 89 -10.41 10.13 0.94
CA LEU A 89 -11.45 9.13 0.69
C LEU A 89 -10.83 7.81 0.19
N ALA A 90 -9.85 7.83 -0.70
CA ALA A 90 -9.12 6.66 -1.16
C ALA A 90 -8.46 5.92 0.01
N ALA A 91 -7.81 6.63 0.92
CA ALA A 91 -7.24 6.06 2.14
C ALA A 91 -8.29 5.35 3.00
N ARG A 92 -9.47 5.94 3.18
CA ARG A 92 -10.59 5.33 3.93
C ARG A 92 -11.18 4.11 3.22
N LEU A 93 -11.28 4.16 1.88
CA LEU A 93 -11.73 3.03 1.09
C LEU A 93 -10.77 1.86 1.19
N THR A 94 -9.47 2.13 1.28
CA THR A 94 -8.42 1.12 1.47
C THR A 94 -8.41 0.57 2.91
N ASP A 95 -8.59 1.41 3.93
CA ASP A 95 -8.62 0.97 5.34
C ASP A 95 -9.72 -0.06 5.61
N ARG A 96 -10.91 0.13 5.05
CA ARG A 96 -12.07 -0.70 5.34
C ARG A 96 -11.91 -2.19 5.00
N PRO A 97 -11.45 -2.58 3.81
CA PRO A 97 -11.24 -3.99 3.48
C PRO A 97 -10.02 -4.61 4.16
N ILE A 98 -9.01 -3.81 4.51
CA ILE A 98 -7.76 -4.30 5.12
C ILE A 98 -7.96 -4.57 6.62
N ARG A 99 -8.64 -3.71 7.34
CA ARG A 99 -8.80 -3.79 8.79
C ARG A 99 -9.34 -5.14 9.29
N PRO A 100 -10.36 -5.76 8.69
CA PRO A 100 -10.86 -7.09 9.10
C PRO A 100 -9.89 -8.24 8.83
N LEU A 101 -8.83 -8.04 8.05
CA LEU A 101 -7.84 -9.07 7.73
C LEU A 101 -6.86 -9.30 8.90
N PHE A 102 -6.76 -8.35 9.82
CA PHE A 102 -5.92 -8.51 11.00
C PHE A 102 -6.61 -9.39 12.06
N PRO A 103 -5.84 -10.19 12.81
CA PRO A 103 -6.39 -11.04 13.86
C PRO A 103 -7.13 -10.23 14.93
N GLU A 104 -8.16 -10.83 15.53
CA GLU A 104 -8.84 -10.22 16.66
C GLU A 104 -7.89 -10.02 17.83
N GLY A 105 -7.90 -8.82 18.44
CA GLY A 105 -7.00 -8.46 19.52
C GLY A 105 -5.60 -7.98 19.07
N TYR A 106 -5.35 -7.84 17.77
CA TYR A 106 -4.11 -7.25 17.26
C TYR A 106 -3.95 -5.80 17.75
N LYS A 107 -2.78 -5.46 18.32
CA LYS A 107 -2.54 -4.16 19.00
C LYS A 107 -1.33 -3.40 18.48
N ASP A 108 -0.52 -4.01 17.62
CA ASP A 108 0.65 -3.32 17.05
C ASP A 108 0.19 -2.12 16.20
N ASP A 109 1.00 -1.07 16.20
CA ASP A 109 0.75 0.11 15.36
C ASP A 109 1.17 -0.20 13.92
N VAL A 110 0.21 -0.18 13.02
CA VAL A 110 0.44 -0.45 11.60
C VAL A 110 0.19 0.81 10.78
N GLN A 111 1.17 1.16 9.96
CA GLN A 111 1.06 2.24 8.98
C GLN A 111 1.17 1.66 7.57
N ILE A 112 0.19 1.96 6.75
CA ILE A 112 0.18 1.67 5.32
C ILE A 112 0.22 2.99 4.56
N VAL A 113 1.18 3.13 3.65
CA VAL A 113 1.28 4.29 2.77
C VAL A 113 1.19 3.83 1.32
N ILE A 114 0.24 4.38 0.59
CA ILE A 114 0.06 4.14 -0.84
C ILE A 114 0.52 5.38 -1.58
N THR A 115 1.53 5.22 -2.44
CA THR A 115 2.11 6.32 -3.21
C THR A 115 1.86 6.10 -4.70
N THR A 116 1.30 7.08 -5.38
CA THR A 116 1.12 7.04 -6.83
C THR A 116 2.46 7.22 -7.54
N LEU A 117 2.81 6.30 -8.44
CA LEU A 117 4.06 6.34 -9.21
C LEU A 117 3.85 6.81 -10.65
N SER A 118 2.77 6.37 -11.29
CA SER A 118 2.36 6.81 -12.62
C SER A 118 0.84 6.75 -12.78
N THR A 119 0.29 7.54 -13.69
CA THR A 119 -1.13 7.52 -14.06
C THR A 119 -1.29 7.72 -15.55
N ASP A 120 -2.16 6.92 -16.15
CA ASP A 120 -2.62 7.05 -17.54
C ASP A 120 -3.87 7.93 -17.66
N HIS A 121 -4.44 8.40 -16.54
CA HIS A 121 -5.70 9.14 -16.46
C HIS A 121 -6.93 8.37 -16.97
N GLU A 122 -6.81 7.08 -17.25
CA GLU A 122 -7.91 6.20 -17.65
C GLU A 122 -8.36 5.30 -16.50
N ASN A 123 -7.39 4.89 -15.66
CA ASN A 123 -7.62 3.97 -14.56
C ASN A 123 -7.58 4.73 -13.22
N GLU A 124 -8.59 4.50 -12.38
CA GLU A 124 -8.66 5.13 -11.08
C GLU A 124 -7.64 4.51 -10.11
N LEU A 125 -6.76 5.35 -9.57
CA LEU A 125 -5.66 4.92 -8.70
C LEU A 125 -6.12 4.47 -7.31
N ASP A 126 -7.29 4.92 -6.87
CA ASP A 126 -7.91 4.52 -5.61
C ASP A 126 -8.35 3.05 -5.64
N VAL A 127 -8.86 2.56 -6.77
CA VAL A 127 -9.17 1.14 -6.98
C VAL A 127 -7.89 0.31 -6.90
N LEU A 128 -6.81 0.73 -7.57
CA LEU A 128 -5.51 0.05 -7.48
C LEU A 128 -4.96 0.04 -6.05
N GLY A 129 -5.22 1.08 -5.27
CA GLY A 129 -4.86 1.14 -3.86
C GLY A 129 -5.57 0.08 -3.01
N GLN A 130 -6.82 -0.25 -3.33
CA GLN A 130 -7.58 -1.31 -2.66
C GLN A 130 -7.03 -2.70 -3.00
N ASP A 131 -6.65 -2.93 -4.25
CA ASP A 131 -6.07 -4.21 -4.69
C ASP A 131 -4.72 -4.48 -4.03
N LEU A 132 -3.95 -3.44 -3.69
CA LEU A 132 -2.75 -3.56 -2.86
C LEU A 132 -3.04 -4.12 -1.47
N GLY A 133 -4.18 -3.77 -0.88
CA GLY A 133 -4.60 -4.30 0.41
C GLY A 133 -4.71 -5.83 0.41
N ALA A 134 -5.26 -6.40 -0.65
CA ALA A 134 -5.29 -7.84 -0.86
C ALA A 134 -3.89 -8.43 -1.03
N GLY A 135 -2.98 -7.71 -1.71
CA GLY A 135 -1.58 -8.09 -1.89
C GLY A 135 -0.81 -8.17 -0.57
N PHE A 136 -1.01 -7.23 0.36
CA PHE A 136 -0.40 -7.26 1.68
C PHE A 136 -0.82 -8.49 2.50
N HIS A 137 -2.10 -8.85 2.47
CA HIS A 137 -2.59 -10.02 3.17
C HIS A 137 -1.94 -11.33 2.68
N HIS A 138 -1.65 -11.42 1.39
CA HIS A 138 -0.96 -12.58 0.84
C HIS A 138 0.51 -12.62 1.26
N HIS A 139 1.17 -11.48 1.32
CA HIS A 139 2.57 -11.35 1.73
C HIS A 139 2.77 -11.70 3.20
N ASP A 140 1.90 -11.22 4.10
CA ASP A 140 1.99 -11.50 5.54
C ASP A 140 1.77 -12.98 5.86
N ARG A 141 0.95 -13.71 5.09
CA ARG A 141 0.85 -15.17 5.19
C ARG A 141 2.14 -15.88 4.81
N VAL A 142 2.88 -15.35 3.83
CA VAL A 142 4.18 -15.90 3.40
C VAL A 142 5.29 -15.52 4.37
N ALA A 143 5.26 -14.30 4.93
CA ALA A 143 6.22 -13.84 5.92
C ALA A 143 6.01 -14.51 7.28
N GLY A 144 4.77 -14.64 7.74
CA GLY A 144 4.43 -15.35 8.98
C GLY A 144 4.81 -16.84 8.96
N ALA A 145 4.78 -17.47 7.78
CA ALA A 145 5.26 -18.85 7.62
C ALA A 145 6.80 -19.01 7.73
N ARG A 146 7.55 -17.88 7.70
CA ARG A 146 9.01 -17.91 7.90
C ARG A 146 9.43 -17.69 9.36
N ASP A 147 8.64 -17.01 10.16
CA ASP A 147 8.97 -16.75 11.57
C ASP A 147 8.75 -17.97 12.47
N ASP A 148 7.88 -18.91 12.09
CA ASP A 148 7.67 -20.16 12.82
C ASP A 148 8.81 -21.19 12.66
N GLN A 149 9.83 -20.91 11.85
CA GLN A 149 11.01 -21.75 11.65
C GLN A 149 12.27 -21.28 12.39
N VAL A 150 12.19 -20.20 13.17
CA VAL A 150 13.33 -19.69 13.96
C VAL A 150 13.01 -19.75 15.46
N GLN A 151 12.69 -20.97 15.94
CA GLN A 151 12.85 -21.35 17.34
C GLN A 151 13.46 -22.75 17.41
N LEU A 152 14.79 -22.77 17.35
CA LEU A 152 15.62 -23.80 17.97
C LEU A 152 16.92 -23.16 18.42
#